data_1f02fdb68af3df6e33c13f48d5621045
#
_entry.id   1f02fdb68af3df6e33c13f48d5621045
#
_cell.length_a   1.000
_cell.length_b   1.000
_cell.length_c   1.000
_cell.angle_alpha   90.00
_cell.angle_beta   90.00
_cell.angle_gamma   90.00
#
_symmetry.space_group_name_H-M   'P 1'
#
loop_
_entity.id
_entity.type
_entity.pdbx_description
1 polymer ?
#
loop_
_entity_poly.entity_id
_entity_poly.type
_entity_poly.pdbx_seq_one_letter_code
_entity_poly.pdbx_strand_id
1 'polypeptide(L)'
;MAFRICASIAPTDPVSILTQANRAFGLGADYVEIRFDFIDVELLSEAVQNARNIKDKSVFTVRSSSEGGMFKGKEETRLHWLYRLAEAEPMLLDIELDTLQKNDDLADFLEQKRSPILVSWHDFSKTPSKDALSDILSEMRTYSNYVKLVTTAHSTEDSIALLELYETAIGLFPIFFAMGYPGVISRLLCTIIGNAPFTYASLERALAPGQLTVEQMKKLYDRMSNIKT
;
A
#
# COMPACT_ATOMS: atom_id res chain seq x y z
N MET A 1 12.39 18.13 -3.52
CA MET A 1 11.81 16.83 -3.10
C MET A 1 10.75 16.43 -4.10
N ALA A 2 10.74 15.20 -4.56
CA ALA A 2 9.69 14.72 -5.46
C ALA A 2 8.66 13.97 -4.62
N PHE A 3 7.47 14.55 -4.44
CA PHE A 3 6.35 13.87 -3.78
C PHE A 3 5.78 12.85 -4.76
N ARG A 4 5.83 11.56 -4.41
CA ARG A 4 5.35 10.49 -5.28
C ARG A 4 4.01 9.98 -4.79
N ILE A 5 3.13 9.70 -5.75
CA ILE A 5 1.75 9.25 -5.49
C ILE A 5 1.58 7.85 -6.09
N CYS A 6 1.13 6.90 -5.27
CA CYS A 6 0.65 5.60 -5.69
C CYS A 6 -0.89 5.63 -5.73
N ALA A 7 -1.48 5.43 -6.90
CA ALA A 7 -2.93 5.39 -7.04
C ALA A 7 -3.44 3.96 -6.77
N SER A 8 -4.28 3.79 -5.75
CA SER A 8 -4.99 2.53 -5.56
C SER A 8 -6.12 2.40 -6.59
N ILE A 9 -6.02 1.39 -7.45
CA ILE A 9 -7.05 1.01 -8.42
C ILE A 9 -7.72 -0.29 -8.01
N ALA A 10 -9.02 -0.37 -8.17
CA ALA A 10 -9.84 -1.53 -7.81
C ALA A 10 -10.59 -2.04 -9.03
N PRO A 11 -9.89 -2.68 -9.99
CA PRO A 11 -10.51 -3.24 -11.19
C PRO A 11 -11.42 -4.41 -10.83
N THR A 12 -12.58 -4.51 -11.45
CA THR A 12 -13.49 -5.65 -11.29
C THR A 12 -13.38 -6.67 -12.41
N ASP A 13 -12.58 -6.35 -13.43
CA ASP A 13 -12.30 -7.21 -14.58
C ASP A 13 -10.86 -6.96 -15.08
N PRO A 14 -10.24 -7.95 -15.78
CA PRO A 14 -8.86 -7.85 -16.26
C PRO A 14 -8.59 -6.70 -17.23
N VAL A 15 -9.56 -6.37 -18.09
CA VAL A 15 -9.39 -5.36 -19.17
C VAL A 15 -9.30 -3.96 -18.57
N SER A 16 -10.02 -3.70 -17.49
CA SER A 16 -10.06 -2.39 -16.82
C SER A 16 -8.75 -2.00 -16.13
N ILE A 17 -7.84 -2.95 -15.86
CA ILE A 17 -6.54 -2.70 -15.20
C ILE A 17 -5.75 -1.62 -15.95
N LEU A 18 -5.49 -1.83 -17.24
CA LEU A 18 -4.68 -0.89 -18.03
C LEU A 18 -5.39 0.46 -18.21
N THR A 19 -6.69 0.44 -18.39
CA THR A 19 -7.49 1.68 -18.52
C THR A 19 -7.41 2.51 -17.25
N GLN A 20 -7.61 1.89 -16.07
CA GLN A 20 -7.52 2.59 -14.78
C GLN A 20 -6.08 3.06 -14.49
N ALA A 21 -5.08 2.24 -14.76
CA ALA A 21 -3.68 2.59 -14.57
C ALA A 21 -3.26 3.78 -15.45
N ASN A 22 -3.57 3.74 -16.75
CA ASN A 22 -3.26 4.84 -17.67
C ASN A 22 -3.95 6.14 -17.26
N ARG A 23 -5.19 6.06 -16.78
CA ARG A 23 -5.90 7.21 -16.24
C ARG A 23 -5.22 7.76 -14.98
N ALA A 24 -4.79 6.88 -14.06
CA ALA A 24 -4.06 7.30 -12.87
C ALA A 24 -2.76 8.02 -13.21
N PHE A 25 -1.96 7.47 -14.14
CA PHE A 25 -0.74 8.11 -14.63
C PHE A 25 -1.03 9.45 -15.32
N GLY A 26 -2.10 9.52 -16.13
CA GLY A 26 -2.54 10.77 -16.76
C GLY A 26 -2.96 11.88 -15.77
N LEU A 27 -3.43 11.50 -14.57
CA LEU A 27 -3.75 12.43 -13.47
C LEU A 27 -2.53 12.79 -12.60
N GLY A 28 -1.37 12.19 -12.86
CA GLY A 28 -0.11 12.50 -12.19
C GLY A 28 0.29 11.53 -11.08
N ALA A 29 -0.25 10.31 -11.06
CA ALA A 29 0.28 9.25 -10.22
C ALA A 29 1.62 8.76 -10.77
N ASP A 30 2.58 8.46 -9.90
CA ASP A 30 3.88 7.88 -10.24
C ASP A 30 3.82 6.36 -10.34
N TYR A 31 2.98 5.77 -9.48
CA TYR A 31 2.76 4.33 -9.33
C TYR A 31 1.28 4.00 -9.23
N VAL A 32 0.95 2.72 -9.41
CA VAL A 32 -0.39 2.19 -9.14
C VAL A 32 -0.31 1.00 -8.20
N GLU A 33 -1.25 0.91 -7.27
CA GLU A 33 -1.54 -0.32 -6.53
C GLU A 33 -2.70 -1.02 -7.22
N ILE A 34 -2.49 -2.24 -7.69
CA ILE A 34 -3.53 -3.05 -8.33
C ILE A 34 -4.14 -3.97 -7.28
N ARG A 35 -5.38 -3.73 -6.92
CA ARG A 35 -6.16 -4.49 -5.95
C ARG A 35 -6.80 -5.70 -6.64
N PHE A 36 -6.06 -6.79 -6.76
CA PHE A 36 -6.53 -8.05 -7.36
C PHE A 36 -7.64 -8.72 -6.55
N ASP A 37 -7.78 -8.37 -5.27
CA ASP A 37 -8.86 -8.88 -4.41
C ASP A 37 -10.28 -8.39 -4.82
N PHE A 38 -10.39 -7.42 -5.72
CA PHE A 38 -11.66 -7.01 -6.32
C PHE A 38 -12.05 -7.82 -7.57
N ILE A 39 -11.13 -8.63 -8.11
CA ILE A 39 -11.33 -9.45 -9.31
C ILE A 39 -11.75 -10.86 -8.88
N ASP A 40 -12.71 -11.44 -9.58
CA ASP A 40 -13.13 -12.81 -9.32
C ASP A 40 -11.97 -13.80 -9.60
N VAL A 41 -11.86 -14.83 -8.76
CA VAL A 41 -10.69 -15.74 -8.73
C VAL A 41 -10.40 -16.38 -10.08
N GLU A 42 -11.45 -16.71 -10.84
CA GLU A 42 -11.36 -17.33 -12.17
C GLU A 42 -10.70 -16.41 -13.22
N LEU A 43 -10.75 -15.10 -13.00
CA LEU A 43 -10.19 -14.09 -13.90
C LEU A 43 -8.79 -13.60 -13.49
N LEU A 44 -8.28 -14.02 -12.32
CA LEU A 44 -6.99 -13.52 -11.81
C LEU A 44 -5.81 -13.86 -12.73
N SER A 45 -5.82 -15.00 -13.40
CA SER A 45 -4.75 -15.37 -14.33
C SER A 45 -4.63 -14.39 -15.50
N GLU A 46 -5.76 -13.99 -16.07
CA GLU A 46 -5.83 -12.98 -17.14
C GLU A 46 -5.47 -11.59 -16.61
N ALA A 47 -5.94 -11.26 -15.40
CA ALA A 47 -5.63 -10.00 -14.75
C ALA A 47 -4.11 -9.80 -14.53
N VAL A 48 -3.41 -10.83 -14.05
CA VAL A 48 -1.95 -10.81 -13.89
C VAL A 48 -1.27 -10.61 -15.24
N GLN A 49 -1.75 -11.28 -16.30
CA GLN A 49 -1.20 -11.13 -17.64
C GLN A 49 -1.35 -9.70 -18.17
N ASN A 50 -2.51 -9.08 -17.98
CA ASN A 50 -2.76 -7.69 -18.38
C ASN A 50 -1.92 -6.68 -17.57
N ALA A 51 -1.61 -6.98 -16.31
CA ALA A 51 -0.77 -6.13 -15.47
C ALA A 51 0.73 -6.16 -15.82
N ARG A 52 1.21 -7.14 -16.61
CA ARG A 52 2.65 -7.31 -16.91
C ARG A 52 3.31 -6.08 -17.52
N ASN A 53 2.60 -5.36 -18.38
CA ASN A 53 3.16 -4.19 -19.07
C ASN A 53 3.40 -2.99 -18.16
N ILE A 54 2.84 -3.00 -16.97
CA ILE A 54 2.95 -1.91 -15.98
C ILE A 54 3.55 -2.38 -14.64
N LYS A 55 4.01 -3.64 -14.57
CA LYS A 55 4.49 -4.26 -13.32
C LYS A 55 5.60 -3.46 -12.64
N ASP A 56 6.51 -2.83 -13.40
CA ASP A 56 7.65 -2.07 -12.88
C ASP A 56 7.26 -0.73 -12.22
N LYS A 57 6.00 -0.34 -12.36
CA LYS A 57 5.39 0.82 -11.70
C LYS A 57 4.20 0.44 -10.83
N SER A 58 4.08 -0.84 -10.48
CA SER A 58 2.90 -1.34 -9.78
C SER A 58 3.24 -2.05 -8.48
N VAL A 59 2.42 -1.78 -7.47
CA VAL A 59 2.28 -2.62 -6.29
C VAL A 59 1.15 -3.61 -6.56
N PHE A 60 1.42 -4.91 -6.43
CA PHE A 60 0.41 -5.95 -6.56
C PHE A 60 -0.12 -6.33 -5.19
N THR A 61 -1.45 -6.34 -5.02
CA THR A 61 -2.09 -6.57 -3.72
C THR A 61 -3.27 -7.53 -3.87
N VAL A 62 -3.27 -8.63 -3.09
CA VAL A 62 -4.46 -9.46 -2.82
C VAL A 62 -4.77 -9.37 -1.33
N ARG A 63 -5.46 -8.30 -0.94
CA ARG A 63 -5.75 -8.00 0.45
C ARG A 63 -6.69 -9.03 1.07
N SER A 64 -6.31 -9.55 2.25
CA SER A 64 -7.16 -10.44 3.03
C SER A 64 -8.42 -9.74 3.54
N SER A 65 -9.49 -10.48 3.73
CA SER A 65 -10.74 -9.93 4.29
C SER A 65 -10.57 -9.45 5.73
N SER A 66 -9.64 -10.03 6.50
CA SER A 66 -9.32 -9.60 7.86
C SER A 66 -8.70 -8.20 7.91
N GLU A 67 -8.02 -7.77 6.84
CA GLU A 67 -7.45 -6.42 6.71
C GLU A 67 -8.19 -5.58 5.64
N GLY A 68 -9.50 -5.70 5.58
CA GLY A 68 -10.37 -4.85 4.75
C GLY A 68 -10.33 -5.15 3.26
N GLY A 69 -9.88 -6.35 2.87
CA GLY A 69 -9.89 -6.81 1.49
C GLY A 69 -11.24 -7.35 1.04
N MET A 70 -11.37 -7.53 -0.27
CA MET A 70 -12.58 -8.01 -0.95
C MET A 70 -12.42 -9.43 -1.52
N PHE A 71 -11.32 -10.13 -1.20
CA PHE A 71 -11.07 -11.46 -1.71
C PHE A 71 -12.15 -12.45 -1.26
N LYS A 72 -12.81 -13.11 -2.21
CA LYS A 72 -13.96 -13.99 -1.96
C LYS A 72 -13.58 -15.48 -1.86
N GLY A 73 -12.32 -15.83 -2.10
CA GLY A 73 -11.83 -17.20 -2.05
C GLY A 73 -11.46 -17.65 -0.63
N LYS A 74 -11.07 -18.94 -0.53
CA LYS A 74 -10.45 -19.46 0.69
C LYS A 74 -9.03 -18.91 0.85
N GLU A 75 -8.51 -18.94 2.07
CA GLU A 75 -7.15 -18.45 2.36
C GLU A 75 -6.09 -19.24 1.57
N GLU A 76 -6.23 -20.56 1.41
CA GLU A 76 -5.29 -21.35 0.61
C GLU A 76 -5.26 -20.89 -0.85
N THR A 77 -6.41 -20.46 -1.38
CA THR A 77 -6.49 -19.89 -2.74
C THR A 77 -5.80 -18.52 -2.80
N ARG A 78 -5.96 -17.68 -1.77
CA ARG A 78 -5.30 -16.38 -1.69
C ARG A 78 -3.78 -16.56 -1.61
N LEU A 79 -3.30 -17.47 -0.77
CA LEU A 79 -1.88 -17.82 -0.66
C LEU A 79 -1.32 -18.30 -2.00
N HIS A 80 -2.03 -19.21 -2.71
CA HIS A 80 -1.63 -19.61 -4.07
C HIS A 80 -1.43 -18.40 -4.99
N TRP A 81 -2.33 -17.40 -4.93
CA TRP A 81 -2.19 -16.19 -5.75
C TRP A 81 -1.02 -15.30 -5.32
N LEU A 82 -0.66 -15.25 -4.05
CA LEU A 82 0.55 -14.53 -3.63
C LEU A 82 1.82 -15.12 -4.27
N TYR A 83 1.95 -16.45 -4.35
CA TYR A 83 3.04 -17.09 -5.11
C TYR A 83 3.02 -16.69 -6.59
N ARG A 84 1.85 -16.73 -7.22
CA ARG A 84 1.70 -16.38 -8.64
C ARG A 84 2.01 -14.91 -8.92
N LEU A 85 1.63 -14.01 -8.03
CA LEU A 85 1.94 -12.59 -8.12
C LEU A 85 3.43 -12.32 -7.90
N ALA A 86 4.09 -13.03 -6.99
CA ALA A 86 5.54 -12.96 -6.82
C ALA A 86 6.28 -13.41 -8.10
N GLU A 87 5.78 -14.46 -8.79
CA GLU A 87 6.33 -14.92 -10.07
C GLU A 87 6.19 -13.88 -11.20
N ALA A 88 5.21 -12.99 -11.13
CA ALA A 88 5.04 -11.91 -12.08
C ALA A 88 6.07 -10.77 -11.90
N GLU A 89 6.79 -10.75 -10.77
CA GLU A 89 7.86 -9.79 -10.44
C GLU A 89 7.41 -8.33 -10.52
N PRO A 90 6.39 -7.91 -9.75
CA PRO A 90 6.00 -6.51 -9.68
C PRO A 90 7.08 -5.66 -9.03
N MET A 91 6.94 -4.31 -9.11
CA MET A 91 7.79 -3.38 -8.37
C MET A 91 7.80 -3.70 -6.87
N LEU A 92 6.62 -3.97 -6.30
CA LEU A 92 6.43 -4.47 -4.94
C LEU A 92 5.23 -5.41 -4.89
N LEU A 93 5.33 -6.47 -4.11
CA LEU A 93 4.20 -7.32 -3.74
C LEU A 93 3.78 -6.98 -2.30
N ASP A 94 2.56 -6.47 -2.12
CA ASP A 94 2.01 -6.14 -0.79
C ASP A 94 1.52 -7.42 -0.09
N ILE A 95 2.08 -7.72 1.07
CA ILE A 95 1.73 -8.89 1.88
C ILE A 95 1.56 -8.45 3.33
N GLU A 96 0.48 -8.90 3.97
CA GLU A 96 0.22 -8.61 5.37
C GLU A 96 1.24 -9.30 6.29
N LEU A 97 1.64 -8.62 7.37
CA LEU A 97 2.52 -9.16 8.39
C LEU A 97 1.99 -10.48 8.96
N ASP A 98 0.70 -10.52 9.30
CA ASP A 98 0.02 -11.73 9.83
C ASP A 98 0.08 -12.91 8.83
N THR A 99 0.03 -12.62 7.53
CA THR A 99 0.17 -13.65 6.48
C THR A 99 1.57 -14.25 6.48
N LEU A 100 2.61 -13.43 6.57
CA LEU A 100 4.00 -13.89 6.61
C LEU A 100 4.30 -14.69 7.88
N GLN A 101 3.81 -14.21 9.03
CA GLN A 101 4.00 -14.88 10.33
C GLN A 101 3.33 -16.25 10.43
N LYS A 102 2.26 -16.49 9.68
CA LYS A 102 1.51 -17.75 9.67
C LYS A 102 1.93 -18.73 8.57
N ASN A 103 2.80 -18.29 7.64
CA ASN A 103 3.14 -19.06 6.45
C ASN A 103 4.64 -19.00 6.16
N ASP A 104 5.42 -19.76 6.92
CA ASP A 104 6.88 -19.84 6.78
C ASP A 104 7.31 -20.23 5.36
N ASP A 105 6.63 -21.19 4.73
CA ASP A 105 6.91 -21.61 3.36
C ASP A 105 6.79 -20.46 2.34
N LEU A 106 5.83 -19.55 2.53
CA LEU A 106 5.68 -18.37 1.69
C LEU A 106 6.82 -17.37 1.93
N ALA A 107 7.17 -17.13 3.19
CA ALA A 107 8.27 -16.23 3.56
C ALA A 107 9.60 -16.75 2.99
N ASP A 108 9.91 -18.02 3.15
CA ASP A 108 11.10 -18.68 2.61
C ASP A 108 11.16 -18.60 1.07
N PHE A 109 10.04 -18.84 0.39
CA PHE A 109 9.95 -18.72 -1.07
C PHE A 109 10.27 -17.30 -1.54
N LEU A 110 9.69 -16.29 -0.88
CA LEU A 110 9.89 -14.88 -1.23
C LEU A 110 11.35 -14.44 -1.01
N GLU A 111 11.97 -14.90 0.08
CA GLU A 111 13.38 -14.65 0.38
C GLU A 111 14.30 -15.29 -0.66
N GLN A 112 14.11 -16.58 -0.95
CA GLN A 112 14.90 -17.32 -1.96
C GLN A 112 14.77 -16.69 -3.35
N LYS A 113 13.56 -16.28 -3.72
CA LYS A 113 13.30 -15.59 -4.98
C LYS A 113 13.83 -14.16 -5.00
N ARG A 114 14.15 -13.59 -3.82
CA ARG A 114 14.47 -12.17 -3.65
C ARG A 114 13.38 -11.24 -4.18
N SER A 115 12.12 -11.64 -3.97
CA SER A 115 10.97 -10.86 -4.40
C SER A 115 10.88 -9.54 -3.62
N PRO A 116 10.77 -8.38 -4.29
CA PRO A 116 10.55 -7.13 -3.57
C PRO A 116 9.16 -7.13 -2.93
N ILE A 117 9.08 -7.21 -1.62
CA ILE A 117 7.81 -7.20 -0.89
C ILE A 117 7.63 -5.91 -0.09
N LEU A 118 6.37 -5.45 -0.01
CA LEU A 118 5.89 -4.41 0.89
C LEU A 118 5.13 -5.09 2.02
N VAL A 119 5.77 -5.21 3.18
CA VAL A 119 5.08 -5.77 4.35
C VAL A 119 4.09 -4.74 4.86
N SER A 120 2.83 -5.13 4.99
CA SER A 120 1.76 -4.23 5.41
C SER A 120 1.07 -4.70 6.69
N TRP A 121 0.58 -3.74 7.46
CA TRP A 121 -0.24 -3.97 8.64
C TRP A 121 -1.29 -2.87 8.77
N HIS A 122 -2.54 -3.24 9.08
CA HIS A 122 -3.67 -2.30 9.15
C HIS A 122 -4.47 -2.49 10.45
N ASP A 123 -4.77 -1.37 11.14
CA ASP A 123 -5.77 -1.33 12.22
C ASP A 123 -6.93 -0.41 11.81
N PHE A 124 -8.09 -1.02 11.56
CA PHE A 124 -9.29 -0.31 11.15
C PHE A 124 -10.08 0.27 12.34
N SER A 125 -9.64 0.02 13.56
CA SER A 125 -10.34 0.44 14.78
C SER A 125 -9.71 1.66 15.46
N LYS A 126 -8.38 1.73 15.51
CA LYS A 126 -7.66 2.75 16.29
C LYS A 126 -6.22 2.93 15.81
N THR A 127 -5.53 3.89 16.42
CA THR A 127 -4.07 4.00 16.43
C THR A 127 -3.55 3.45 17.77
N PRO A 128 -2.75 2.36 17.76
CA PRO A 128 -2.13 1.82 18.98
C PRO A 128 -1.14 2.78 19.64
N SER A 129 -0.69 2.43 20.87
CA SER A 129 0.36 3.18 21.54
C SER A 129 1.68 3.15 20.75
N LYS A 130 2.55 4.12 21.01
CA LYS A 130 3.88 4.23 20.35
C LYS A 130 4.72 2.98 20.55
N ASP A 131 4.68 2.37 21.73
CA ASP A 131 5.42 1.14 22.04
C ASP A 131 4.89 -0.02 21.18
N ALA A 132 3.55 -0.21 21.13
CA ALA A 132 2.94 -1.24 20.30
C ALA A 132 3.22 -1.04 18.80
N LEU A 133 3.22 0.20 18.31
CA LEU A 133 3.59 0.51 16.92
C LEU A 133 5.07 0.19 16.66
N SER A 134 5.96 0.44 17.62
CA SER A 134 7.39 0.12 17.51
C SER A 134 7.63 -1.39 17.51
N ASP A 135 6.88 -2.16 18.30
CA ASP A 135 6.95 -3.62 18.31
C ASP A 135 6.50 -4.18 16.94
N ILE A 136 5.36 -3.73 16.41
CA ILE A 136 4.88 -4.12 15.08
C ILE A 136 5.92 -3.78 14.00
N LEU A 137 6.50 -2.59 14.04
CA LEU A 137 7.52 -2.17 13.08
C LEU A 137 8.77 -3.07 13.17
N SER A 138 9.15 -3.48 14.39
CA SER A 138 10.28 -4.39 14.60
C SER A 138 10.04 -5.76 14.00
N GLU A 139 8.81 -6.27 14.06
CA GLU A 139 8.43 -7.52 13.41
C GLU A 139 8.40 -7.39 11.88
N MET A 140 7.80 -6.31 11.33
CA MET A 140 7.75 -6.06 9.88
C MET A 140 9.14 -6.00 9.24
N ARG A 141 10.09 -5.37 9.92
CA ARG A 141 11.49 -5.18 9.49
C ARG A 141 12.23 -6.51 9.30
N THR A 142 11.79 -7.60 9.93
CA THR A 142 12.42 -8.92 9.76
C THR A 142 12.21 -9.50 8.36
N TYR A 143 11.16 -9.06 7.67
CA TYR A 143 10.79 -9.57 6.35
C TYR A 143 11.20 -8.63 5.20
N SER A 144 11.16 -7.31 5.41
CA SER A 144 11.49 -6.35 4.34
C SER A 144 11.90 -4.99 4.87
N ASN A 145 12.67 -4.26 4.04
CA ASN A 145 12.90 -2.84 4.26
C ASN A 145 11.75 -1.95 3.77
N TYR A 146 10.83 -2.45 2.94
CA TYR A 146 9.62 -1.75 2.55
C TYR A 146 8.49 -2.15 3.51
N VAL A 147 8.01 -1.18 4.29
CA VAL A 147 7.00 -1.40 5.33
C VAL A 147 5.86 -0.39 5.22
N LYS A 148 4.64 -0.86 5.36
CA LYS A 148 3.42 -0.04 5.30
C LYS A 148 2.59 -0.27 6.55
N LEU A 149 2.46 0.76 7.38
CA LEU A 149 1.69 0.70 8.61
C LEU A 149 0.56 1.73 8.53
N VAL A 150 -0.68 1.24 8.58
CA VAL A 150 -1.89 2.06 8.43
C VAL A 150 -2.82 1.82 9.61
N THR A 151 -3.18 2.91 10.30
CA THR A 151 -4.08 2.87 11.47
C THR A 151 -5.35 3.67 11.20
N THR A 152 -6.23 3.77 12.18
CA THR A 152 -7.39 4.67 12.15
C THR A 152 -7.22 5.78 13.17
N ALA A 153 -7.21 7.03 12.70
CA ALA A 153 -7.13 8.19 13.58
C ALA A 153 -8.53 8.63 14.04
N HIS A 154 -8.68 8.80 15.33
CA HIS A 154 -9.82 9.45 15.98
C HIS A 154 -9.51 10.87 16.39
N SER A 155 -8.23 11.22 16.48
CA SER A 155 -7.75 12.55 16.82
C SER A 155 -6.52 12.94 15.99
N THR A 156 -6.10 14.21 16.09
CA THR A 156 -4.87 14.70 15.46
C THR A 156 -3.62 14.06 16.08
N GLU A 157 -3.66 13.78 17.37
CA GLU A 157 -2.59 13.14 18.13
C GLU A 157 -2.25 11.76 17.58
N ASP A 158 -3.24 11.01 17.09
CA ASP A 158 -3.03 9.73 16.42
C ASP A 158 -2.18 9.88 15.14
N SER A 159 -2.42 10.94 14.38
CA SER A 159 -1.62 11.24 13.18
C SER A 159 -0.19 11.67 13.54
N ILE A 160 -0.03 12.43 14.63
CA ILE A 160 1.29 12.86 15.14
C ILE A 160 2.09 11.63 15.57
N ALA A 161 1.49 10.71 16.34
CA ALA A 161 2.15 9.49 16.79
C ALA A 161 2.73 8.67 15.62
N LEU A 162 1.99 8.56 14.51
CA LEU A 162 2.48 7.90 13.30
C LEU A 162 3.61 8.67 12.60
N LEU A 163 3.55 9.99 12.58
CA LEU A 163 4.62 10.81 12.01
C LEU A 163 5.90 10.73 12.85
N GLU A 164 5.80 10.65 14.17
CA GLU A 164 6.94 10.44 15.07
C GLU A 164 7.60 9.06 14.87
N LEU A 165 6.82 8.03 14.47
CA LEU A 165 7.36 6.68 14.23
C LEU A 165 8.43 6.66 13.13
N TYR A 166 8.42 7.64 12.20
CA TYR A 166 9.46 7.75 11.17
C TYR A 166 10.86 7.95 11.73
N GLU A 167 11.01 8.51 12.92
CA GLU A 167 12.31 8.67 13.59
C GLU A 167 12.97 7.33 13.92
N THR A 168 12.17 6.30 14.16
CA THR A 168 12.65 4.94 14.47
C THR A 168 12.83 4.05 13.23
N ALA A 169 12.39 4.50 12.06
CA ALA A 169 12.38 3.74 10.80
C ALA A 169 13.72 3.84 10.03
N ILE A 170 14.84 3.94 10.73
CA ILE A 170 16.16 4.07 10.12
C ILE A 170 16.48 2.82 9.29
N GLY A 171 16.90 3.04 8.03
CA GLY A 171 17.23 1.97 7.08
C GLY A 171 16.02 1.34 6.39
N LEU A 172 14.81 1.83 6.66
CA LEU A 172 13.58 1.38 6.01
C LEU A 172 13.12 2.36 4.92
N PHE A 173 12.20 1.86 4.08
CA PHE A 173 11.35 2.64 3.17
C PHE A 173 9.92 2.65 3.71
N PRO A 174 9.64 3.44 4.75
CA PRO A 174 8.40 3.37 5.50
C PRO A 174 7.27 4.14 4.83
N ILE A 175 6.05 3.61 4.92
CA ILE A 175 4.82 4.26 4.48
C ILE A 175 3.84 4.20 5.66
N PHE A 176 3.86 5.25 6.51
CA PHE A 176 3.02 5.32 7.71
C PHE A 176 2.02 6.46 7.60
N PHE A 177 0.75 6.15 7.76
CA PHE A 177 -0.32 7.14 7.83
C PHE A 177 -1.59 6.55 8.46
N ALA A 178 -2.48 7.42 8.88
CA ALA A 178 -3.77 7.01 9.42
C ALA A 178 -4.92 7.21 8.42
N MET A 179 -5.94 6.38 8.57
CA MET A 179 -7.27 6.54 7.95
C MET A 179 -8.13 7.50 8.79
N GLY A 180 -9.29 7.88 8.23
CA GLY A 180 -10.22 8.81 8.86
C GLY A 180 -9.88 10.27 8.58
N TYR A 181 -10.79 11.17 8.93
CA TYR A 181 -10.62 12.60 8.70
C TYR A 181 -9.39 13.19 9.43
N PRO A 182 -9.15 12.88 10.72
CA PRO A 182 -7.93 13.36 11.40
C PRO A 182 -6.64 12.76 10.80
N GLY A 183 -6.74 11.61 10.11
CA GLY A 183 -5.63 10.93 9.48
C GLY A 183 -5.11 11.56 8.19
N VAL A 184 -5.91 12.42 7.53
CA VAL A 184 -5.57 13.01 6.23
C VAL A 184 -4.22 13.73 6.25
N ILE A 185 -3.90 14.42 7.34
CA ILE A 185 -2.64 15.15 7.47
C ILE A 185 -1.42 14.22 7.45
N SER A 186 -1.49 13.07 8.12
CA SER A 186 -0.39 12.10 8.13
C SER A 186 -0.14 11.52 6.73
N ARG A 187 -1.21 11.29 5.96
CA ARG A 187 -1.14 10.82 4.57
C ARG A 187 -0.46 11.83 3.63
N LEU A 188 -0.66 13.13 3.86
CA LEU A 188 0.03 14.18 3.12
C LEU A 188 1.50 14.34 3.55
N LEU A 189 1.76 14.31 4.86
CA LEU A 189 3.07 14.62 5.41
C LEU A 189 4.04 13.44 5.35
N CYS A 190 3.60 12.19 5.18
CA CYS A 190 4.47 11.00 5.16
C CYS A 190 5.62 11.12 4.15
N THR A 191 5.38 11.66 2.96
CA THR A 191 6.41 11.89 1.93
C THR A 191 7.27 13.12 2.17
N ILE A 192 6.85 14.02 3.04
CA ILE A 192 7.52 15.29 3.33
C ILE A 192 8.48 15.13 4.51
N ILE A 193 7.95 14.61 5.62
CA ILE A 193 8.66 14.47 6.89
C ILE A 193 9.36 13.11 6.97
N GLY A 194 8.64 12.04 6.55
CA GLY A 194 9.05 10.67 6.78
C GLY A 194 9.89 10.05 5.67
N ASN A 195 10.17 10.76 4.57
CA ASN A 195 10.82 10.19 3.39
C ASN A 195 10.12 8.92 2.85
N ALA A 196 8.81 8.80 3.04
CA ALA A 196 8.07 7.69 2.44
C ALA A 196 8.32 7.64 0.92
N PRO A 197 8.57 6.46 0.34
CA PRO A 197 8.84 6.32 -1.09
C PRO A 197 7.69 6.83 -1.95
N PHE A 198 6.46 6.76 -1.43
CA PHE A 198 5.23 7.31 -2.01
C PHE A 198 4.14 7.37 -0.95
N THR A 199 3.06 8.09 -1.25
CA THR A 199 1.80 8.04 -0.49
C THR A 199 0.68 7.45 -1.35
N TYR A 200 -0.43 7.06 -0.72
CA TYR A 200 -1.56 6.46 -1.41
C TYR A 200 -2.69 7.45 -1.68
N ALA A 201 -3.21 7.44 -2.89
CA ALA A 201 -4.40 8.17 -3.31
C ALA A 201 -5.39 7.24 -4.02
N SER A 202 -6.66 7.62 -4.13
CA SER A 202 -7.64 6.91 -4.94
C SER A 202 -7.69 7.45 -6.37
N LEU A 203 -8.09 6.61 -7.32
CA LEU A 203 -8.31 7.07 -8.69
C LEU A 203 -9.60 7.93 -8.78
N GLU A 204 -10.71 7.43 -8.28
CA GLU A 204 -12.01 8.12 -8.33
C GLU A 204 -12.59 8.30 -6.93
N ARG A 205 -13.15 7.23 -6.36
CA ARG A 205 -13.69 7.23 -5.00
C ARG A 205 -12.69 6.64 -4.02
N ALA A 206 -12.74 7.12 -2.79
CA ALA A 206 -11.92 6.58 -1.71
C ALA A 206 -12.17 5.08 -1.52
N LEU A 207 -11.09 4.30 -1.45
CA LEU A 207 -11.11 2.89 -1.07
C LEU A 207 -10.90 2.71 0.44
N ALA A 208 -10.51 3.78 1.13
CA ALA A 208 -10.33 3.83 2.58
C ALA A 208 -10.76 5.22 3.11
N PRO A 209 -11.24 5.31 4.36
CA PRO A 209 -11.63 6.59 4.97
C PRO A 209 -10.50 7.63 4.91
N GLY A 210 -10.83 8.88 4.53
CA GLY A 210 -9.87 9.97 4.45
C GLY A 210 -8.89 9.92 3.27
N GLN A 211 -9.10 9.02 2.31
CA GLN A 211 -8.25 8.94 1.12
C GLN A 211 -8.61 10.06 0.13
N LEU A 212 -7.62 10.86 -0.25
CA LEU A 212 -7.74 11.86 -1.30
C LEU A 212 -7.61 11.21 -2.68
N THR A 213 -8.19 11.84 -3.70
CA THR A 213 -7.95 11.42 -5.09
C THR A 213 -6.54 11.84 -5.54
N VAL A 214 -6.02 11.19 -6.60
CA VAL A 214 -4.73 11.57 -7.23
C VAL A 214 -4.73 13.05 -7.58
N GLU A 215 -5.81 13.55 -8.17
CA GLU A 215 -5.92 14.95 -8.58
C GLU A 215 -5.90 15.92 -7.39
N GLN A 216 -6.59 15.58 -6.29
CA GLN A 216 -6.58 16.38 -5.07
C GLN A 216 -5.18 16.41 -4.44
N MET A 217 -4.55 15.24 -4.33
CA MET A 217 -3.20 15.09 -3.77
C MET A 217 -2.18 15.86 -4.60
N LYS A 218 -2.22 15.70 -5.92
CA LYS A 218 -1.34 16.42 -6.86
C LYS A 218 -1.46 17.92 -6.73
N LYS A 219 -2.69 18.47 -6.69
CA LYS A 219 -2.93 19.90 -6.50
C LYS A 219 -2.35 20.44 -5.20
N LEU A 220 -2.40 19.67 -4.11
CA LEU A 220 -1.82 20.05 -2.82
C LEU A 220 -0.29 20.09 -2.92
N TYR A 221 0.33 19.03 -3.44
CA TYR A 221 1.79 18.94 -3.59
C TYR A 221 2.35 20.02 -4.54
N ASP A 222 1.66 20.32 -5.66
CA ASP A 222 2.07 21.37 -6.57
C ASP A 222 2.04 22.76 -5.90
N ARG A 223 1.01 23.04 -5.09
CA ARG A 223 0.96 24.27 -4.30
C ARG A 223 2.08 24.38 -3.30
N MET A 224 2.38 23.28 -2.57
CA MET A 224 3.49 23.25 -1.61
C MET A 224 4.84 23.43 -2.28
N SER A 225 5.06 22.83 -3.46
CA SER A 225 6.31 22.96 -4.23
C SER A 225 6.52 24.38 -4.78
N ASN A 226 5.45 25.14 -4.97
CA ASN A 226 5.49 26.52 -5.50
C ASN A 226 5.61 27.59 -4.39
N ILE A 227 5.63 27.22 -3.12
CA ILE A 227 5.95 28.14 -2.02
C ILE A 227 7.45 28.41 -2.11
N LYS A 228 7.80 29.53 -2.76
CA LYS A 228 9.19 30.02 -2.78
C LYS A 228 9.52 30.54 -1.38
N THR A 229 10.55 29.98 -0.75
CA THR A 229 11.21 30.57 0.41
C THR A 229 11.89 31.88 0.08
#